data_ecc7b46c4888f8c2a3773e38176d25c7
#
_entry.id   ecc7b46c4888f8c2a3773e38176d25c7
#
_cell.length_a   1.000
_cell.length_b   1.000
_cell.length_c   1.000
_cell.angle_alpha   90.00
_cell.angle_beta   90.00
_cell.angle_gamma   90.00
#
_symmetry.space_group_name_H-M   'P 1'
#
loop_
_entity.id
_entity.type
_entity.pdbx_description
1 polymer ?
#
loop_
_entity_poly.entity_id
_entity_poly.type
_entity_poly.pdbx_seq_one_letter_code
_entity_poly.pdbx_strand_id
1 'polypeptide(L)'
;MITMEQIKRELANIRYYYSRKDTFAKAFDSVGQNGILGTVTRYNQIICMAPPRVYEVYVCLYIECCTYEAAAERLGYSVSYIYKSNKKIVDFFYEAMNQEVA
;
A
#
# COMPACT_ATOMS: atom_id res chain seq x y z
N MET A 1 -0.41 -18.98 3.89
CA MET A 1 -1.52 -18.01 3.90
C MET A 1 -1.10 -16.74 4.63
N ILE A 2 -1.36 -15.59 4.06
CA ILE A 2 -1.01 -14.32 4.71
C ILE A 2 -2.15 -13.89 5.65
N THR A 3 -1.80 -13.29 6.78
CA THR A 3 -2.78 -12.78 7.75
C THR A 3 -3.02 -11.29 7.52
N MET A 4 -4.13 -10.77 8.06
CA MET A 4 -4.40 -9.34 7.99
C MET A 4 -3.33 -8.50 8.70
N GLU A 5 -2.78 -9.03 9.79
CA GLU A 5 -1.71 -8.35 10.51
C GLU A 5 -0.46 -8.20 9.64
N GLN A 6 -0.13 -9.25 8.89
CA GLN A 6 1.00 -9.19 7.97
C GLN A 6 0.76 -8.18 6.86
N ILE A 7 -0.47 -8.13 6.32
CA ILE A 7 -0.81 -7.17 5.29
C ILE A 7 -0.66 -5.75 5.80
N LYS A 8 -1.17 -5.46 6.99
CA LYS A 8 -1.04 -4.13 7.60
C LYS A 8 0.42 -3.73 7.78
N ARG A 9 1.24 -4.69 8.21
CA ARG A 9 2.68 -4.46 8.40
C ARG A 9 3.36 -4.18 7.05
N GLU A 10 3.02 -4.96 6.04
CA GLU A 10 3.61 -4.78 4.72
C GLU A 10 3.18 -3.47 4.07
N LEU A 11 1.92 -3.07 4.26
CA LEU A 11 1.46 -1.77 3.78
C LEU A 11 2.20 -0.62 4.47
N ALA A 12 2.43 -0.73 5.77
CA ALA A 12 3.22 0.27 6.49
C ALA A 12 4.65 0.34 5.95
N ASN A 13 5.23 -0.82 5.61
CA ASN A 13 6.57 -0.86 5.04
C ASN A 13 6.60 -0.24 3.64
N ILE A 14 5.55 -0.43 2.85
CA ILE A 14 5.44 0.18 1.53
C ILE A 14 5.39 1.70 1.66
N ARG A 15 4.57 2.19 2.59
CA ARG A 15 4.48 3.63 2.85
C ARG A 15 5.85 4.19 3.29
N TYR A 16 6.52 3.47 4.15
CA TYR A 16 7.85 3.86 4.61
C TYR A 16 8.83 3.91 3.43
N TYR A 17 8.79 2.90 2.55
CA TYR A 17 9.64 2.88 1.36
C TYR A 17 9.44 4.13 0.51
N TYR A 18 8.20 4.47 0.20
CA TYR A 18 7.94 5.64 -0.65
C TYR A 18 8.32 6.95 0.03
N SER A 19 8.21 7.01 1.35
CA SER A 19 8.61 8.21 2.09
C SER A 19 10.14 8.39 2.12
N ARG A 20 10.90 7.30 1.86
CA ARG A 20 12.37 7.30 1.93
C ARG A 20 12.99 6.77 0.63
N LYS A 21 12.30 6.94 -0.46
CA LYS A 21 12.68 6.33 -1.73
C LYS A 21 14.12 6.61 -2.14
N ASP A 22 14.57 7.85 -2.03
CA ASP A 22 15.92 8.23 -2.42
C ASP A 22 16.98 7.54 -1.55
N THR A 23 16.69 7.41 -0.26
CA THR A 23 17.60 6.74 0.67
C THR A 23 17.73 5.25 0.31
N PHE A 24 16.61 4.61 0.01
CA PHE A 24 16.62 3.20 -0.39
C PHE A 24 17.36 2.99 -1.71
N ALA A 25 17.19 3.91 -2.65
CA ALA A 25 17.88 3.81 -3.94
C ALA A 25 19.40 3.80 -3.75
N LYS A 26 19.91 4.66 -2.87
CA LYS A 26 21.34 4.70 -2.57
C LYS A 26 21.83 3.40 -1.92
N ALA A 27 21.02 2.85 -1.02
CA ALA A 27 21.36 1.61 -0.36
C ALA A 27 21.39 0.43 -1.33
N PHE A 28 20.43 0.40 -2.27
CA PHE A 28 20.37 -0.66 -3.26
C PHE A 28 21.58 -0.67 -4.17
N ASP A 29 22.12 0.49 -4.49
CA ASP A 29 23.33 0.59 -5.30
C ASP A 29 24.52 -0.08 -4.62
N SER A 30 24.55 -0.05 -3.29
CA SER A 30 25.65 -0.60 -2.52
C SER A 30 25.49 -2.07 -2.18
N VAL A 31 24.30 -2.47 -1.77
CA VAL A 31 24.08 -3.81 -1.19
C VAL A 31 23.14 -4.67 -2.01
N GLY A 32 22.64 -4.14 -3.10
CA GLY A 32 21.71 -4.87 -3.95
C GLY A 32 20.28 -4.84 -3.41
N GLN A 33 19.46 -5.70 -3.96
CA GLN A 33 18.05 -5.74 -3.59
C GLN A 33 17.82 -6.34 -2.24
N ASN A 34 16.75 -5.92 -1.60
CA ASN A 34 16.23 -6.55 -0.41
C ASN A 34 14.75 -6.85 -0.59
N GLY A 35 14.11 -7.42 0.43
CA GLY A 35 12.74 -7.87 0.35
C GLY A 35 11.71 -6.77 0.12
N ILE A 36 12.06 -5.52 0.40
CA ILE A 36 11.08 -4.42 0.28
C ILE A 36 10.68 -4.18 -1.17
N LEU A 37 11.62 -4.26 -2.12
CA LEU A 37 11.27 -4.07 -3.53
C LEU A 37 10.33 -5.15 -4.03
N GLY A 38 10.54 -6.38 -3.62
CA GLY A 38 9.63 -7.46 -3.98
C GLY A 38 8.23 -7.23 -3.44
N THR A 39 8.13 -6.79 -2.19
CA THR A 39 6.85 -6.49 -1.57
C THR A 39 6.14 -5.34 -2.29
N VAL A 40 6.85 -4.24 -2.55
CA VAL A 40 6.29 -3.09 -3.25
C VAL A 40 5.76 -3.49 -4.62
N THR A 41 6.56 -4.23 -5.38
CA THR A 41 6.19 -4.66 -6.72
C THR A 41 4.94 -5.54 -6.68
N ARG A 42 4.91 -6.50 -5.78
CA ARG A 42 3.77 -7.42 -5.66
C ARG A 42 2.49 -6.68 -5.31
N TYR A 43 2.54 -5.78 -4.33
CA TYR A 43 1.36 -5.04 -3.92
C TYR A 43 0.87 -4.11 -5.02
N ASN A 44 1.78 -3.46 -5.73
CA ASN A 44 1.41 -2.57 -6.82
C ASN A 44 0.77 -3.33 -7.98
N GLN A 45 1.23 -4.55 -8.25
CA GLN A 45 0.60 -5.38 -9.28
C GLN A 45 -0.81 -5.81 -8.88
N ILE A 46 -1.00 -6.19 -7.63
CA ILE A 46 -2.30 -6.65 -7.15
C ILE A 46 -3.30 -5.50 -7.12
N ILE A 47 -2.89 -4.32 -6.67
CA ILE A 47 -3.81 -3.18 -6.53
C ILE A 47 -4.33 -2.69 -7.89
N CYS A 48 -3.61 -2.98 -8.97
CA CYS A 48 -4.08 -2.60 -10.31
C CYS A 48 -5.40 -3.27 -10.69
N MET A 49 -5.77 -4.33 -9.98
CA MET A 49 -7.03 -5.05 -10.22
C MET A 49 -8.16 -4.58 -9.30
N ALA A 50 -7.88 -3.63 -8.43
CA ALA A 50 -8.89 -3.14 -7.49
C ALA A 50 -9.85 -2.16 -8.14
N PRO A 51 -11.06 -1.99 -7.55
CA PRO A 51 -11.96 -0.93 -8.02
C PRO A 51 -11.26 0.44 -7.96
N PRO A 52 -11.62 1.36 -8.88
CA PRO A 52 -10.93 2.66 -8.94
C PRO A 52 -10.88 3.42 -7.63
N ARG A 53 -11.95 3.37 -6.84
CA ARG A 53 -11.97 4.10 -5.56
C ARG A 53 -11.02 3.50 -4.53
N VAL A 54 -10.85 2.19 -4.54
CA VAL A 54 -9.88 1.52 -3.66
C VAL A 54 -8.47 1.88 -4.11
N TYR A 55 -8.23 1.83 -5.42
CA TYR A 55 -6.95 2.16 -6.02
C TYR A 55 -6.50 3.58 -5.69
N GLU A 56 -7.40 4.57 -5.86
CA GLU A 56 -7.02 5.97 -5.63
C GLU A 56 -6.66 6.25 -4.18
N VAL A 57 -7.38 5.64 -3.24
CA VAL A 57 -7.06 5.81 -1.81
C VAL A 57 -5.72 5.15 -1.48
N TYR A 58 -5.46 3.97 -2.06
CA TYR A 58 -4.17 3.30 -1.89
C TYR A 58 -3.01 4.19 -2.35
N VAL A 59 -3.13 4.75 -3.54
CA VAL A 59 -2.08 5.62 -4.09
C VAL A 59 -1.85 6.81 -3.16
N CYS A 60 -2.92 7.44 -2.71
CA CYS A 60 -2.83 8.63 -1.88
C CYS A 60 -2.18 8.34 -0.52
N LEU A 61 -2.58 7.24 0.13
CA LEU A 61 -2.09 6.93 1.47
C LEU A 61 -0.71 6.27 1.49
N TYR A 62 -0.44 5.38 0.55
CA TYR A 62 0.75 4.53 0.63
C TYR A 62 1.85 4.93 -0.34
N ILE A 63 1.52 5.42 -1.50
CA ILE A 63 2.51 5.85 -2.48
C ILE A 63 2.87 7.33 -2.28
N GLU A 64 1.86 8.18 -2.14
CA GLU A 64 2.07 9.62 -1.95
C GLU A 64 2.22 10.01 -0.48
N CYS A 65 2.00 9.05 0.42
CA CYS A 65 2.22 9.21 1.86
C CYS A 65 1.40 10.33 2.50
N CYS A 66 0.20 10.56 2.00
CA CYS A 66 -0.69 11.57 2.57
C CYS A 66 -1.21 11.13 3.94
N THR A 67 -1.49 12.09 4.81
CA THR A 67 -2.27 11.83 6.01
C THR A 67 -3.71 11.54 5.61
N TYR A 68 -4.50 11.01 6.52
CA TYR A 68 -5.91 10.74 6.25
C TYR A 68 -6.67 12.03 5.93
N GLU A 69 -6.34 13.11 6.64
CA GLU A 69 -6.95 14.42 6.40
C GLU A 69 -6.58 14.96 5.02
N ALA A 70 -5.32 14.86 4.64
CA ALA A 70 -4.86 15.32 3.33
C ALA A 70 -5.48 14.51 2.21
N ALA A 71 -5.60 13.19 2.39
CA ALA A 71 -6.22 12.33 1.40
C ALA A 71 -7.70 12.67 1.23
N ALA A 72 -8.40 12.89 2.34
CA ALA A 72 -9.81 13.26 2.30
C ALA A 72 -10.01 14.57 1.53
N GLU A 73 -9.18 15.56 1.80
CA GLU A 73 -9.26 16.85 1.11
C GLU A 73 -8.96 16.70 -0.37
N ARG A 74 -7.89 15.98 -0.72
CA ARG A 74 -7.48 15.81 -2.12
C ARG A 74 -8.53 15.07 -2.94
N LEU A 75 -9.13 14.02 -2.37
CA LEU A 75 -10.05 13.17 -3.10
C LEU A 75 -11.50 13.61 -2.97
N GLY A 76 -11.79 14.59 -2.13
CA GLY A 76 -13.17 15.07 -1.95
C GLY A 76 -14.02 14.16 -1.09
N TYR A 77 -13.42 13.44 -0.14
CA TYR A 77 -14.13 12.54 0.76
C TYR A 77 -14.04 13.03 2.20
N SER A 78 -14.85 12.46 3.08
CA SER A 78 -14.71 12.70 4.52
C SER A 78 -13.54 11.87 5.07
N VAL A 79 -12.99 12.27 6.21
CA VAL A 79 -11.95 11.51 6.89
C VAL A 79 -12.47 10.13 7.28
N SER A 80 -13.72 10.04 7.75
CA SER A 80 -14.35 8.75 8.04
C SER A 80 -14.36 7.81 6.85
N TYR A 81 -14.63 8.36 5.66
CA TYR A 81 -14.63 7.55 4.44
C TYR A 81 -13.23 7.01 4.15
N ILE A 82 -12.18 7.82 4.39
CA ILE A 82 -10.81 7.36 4.18
C ILE A 82 -10.46 6.22 5.14
N TYR A 83 -10.87 6.30 6.41
CA TYR A 83 -10.66 5.20 7.35
C TYR A 83 -11.34 3.92 6.88
N LYS A 84 -12.59 4.03 6.42
CA LYS A 84 -13.32 2.87 5.90
C LYS A 84 -12.68 2.33 4.63
N SER A 85 -12.20 3.21 3.77
CA SER A 85 -11.52 2.81 2.54
C SER A 85 -10.23 2.08 2.82
N ASN A 86 -9.48 2.52 3.84
CA ASN A 86 -8.26 1.82 4.22
C ASN A 86 -8.56 0.38 4.67
N LYS A 87 -9.66 0.18 5.36
CA LYS A 87 -10.09 -1.15 5.75
C LYS A 87 -10.39 -2.01 4.53
N LYS A 88 -11.04 -1.42 3.53
CA LYS A 88 -11.33 -2.12 2.26
C LYS A 88 -10.04 -2.47 1.53
N ILE A 89 -9.02 -1.62 1.59
CA ILE A 89 -7.71 -1.90 1.00
C ILE A 89 -7.11 -3.17 1.63
N VAL A 90 -7.11 -3.24 2.96
CA VAL A 90 -6.59 -4.41 3.66
C VAL A 90 -7.37 -5.65 3.28
N ASP A 91 -8.70 -5.58 3.26
CA ASP A 91 -9.56 -6.70 2.90
C ASP A 91 -9.30 -7.13 1.46
N PHE A 92 -9.11 -6.19 0.55
CA PHE A 92 -8.83 -6.50 -0.86
C PHE A 92 -7.54 -7.33 -0.98
N PHE A 93 -6.47 -6.89 -0.35
CA PHE A 93 -5.21 -7.63 -0.39
C PHE A 93 -5.33 -8.98 0.29
N TYR A 94 -6.03 -9.05 1.39
CA TYR A 94 -6.24 -10.31 2.10
C TYR A 94 -6.92 -11.33 1.19
N GLU A 95 -7.99 -10.95 0.53
CA GLU A 95 -8.69 -11.84 -0.37
C GLU A 95 -7.84 -12.20 -1.58
N ALA A 96 -7.23 -11.22 -2.21
CA ALA A 96 -6.44 -11.46 -3.42
C ALA A 96 -5.28 -12.41 -3.17
N MET A 97 -4.54 -12.19 -2.09
CA MET A 97 -3.36 -12.99 -1.79
C MET A 97 -3.71 -14.40 -1.32
N ASN A 98 -4.81 -14.56 -0.61
CA ASN A 98 -5.21 -15.89 -0.14
C ASN A 98 -5.89 -16.70 -1.24
N GLN A 99 -6.52 -16.06 -2.22
CA GLN A 99 -7.08 -16.76 -3.36
C GLN A 99 -5.98 -17.36 -4.24
N GLU A 100 -4.83 -16.72 -4.33
CA GLU A 100 -3.71 -17.24 -5.13
C GLU A 100 -3.21 -18.60 -4.61
N VAL A 101 -3.46 -18.91 -3.36
CA VAL A 101 -2.97 -20.13 -2.73
C VAL A 101 -3.88 -21.33 -3.01
N ALA A 102 -5.11 -21.06 -3.38
CA ALA A 102 -6.10 -22.12 -3.66
C ALA A 102 -5.89 -22.83 -5.03
#